data_4074d200344cbd74989beda4aa60036c
#
_entry.id   4074d200344cbd74989beda4aa60036c
#
_cell.length_a   1.000
_cell.length_b   1.000
_cell.length_c   1.000
_cell.angle_alpha   90.00
_cell.angle_beta   90.00
_cell.angle_gamma   90.00
#
_symmetry.space_group_name_H-M   'P 1'
#
loop_
_entity.id
_entity.type
_entity.pdbx_description
1 polymer ?
#
loop_
_entity_poly.entity_id
_entity_poly.type
_entity_poly.pdbx_seq_one_letter_code
_entity_poly.pdbx_strand_id
1 'polypeptide(L)'
;ALDLKSGDVVADVGAGSGYFSWRMAQKVGPTGKIFATDIQPEMLELLMAQMRKRNVENIVEPILGTVQDPKLPANSTDLILLVDVYHELDFPFEMTRAMIKGLKPGGRLVLVEYRGEDPAVPIKKLHKMTTAQVKKEMAVHPLTFDRQIDVLPQQHILIFRKSANE
;
A
#
# COMPACT_ATOMS: atom_id res chain seq x y z
N ALA A 1 5.28 4.22 -12.26
CA ALA A 1 3.88 3.73 -12.19
C ALA A 1 3.08 4.47 -11.12
N LEU A 2 3.66 4.73 -9.95
CA LEU A 2 2.95 5.38 -8.82
C LEU A 2 2.83 6.90 -8.95
N ASP A 3 3.58 7.53 -9.83
CA ASP A 3 3.63 8.99 -10.06
C ASP A 3 3.81 9.79 -8.76
N LEU A 4 4.74 9.34 -7.89
CA LEU A 4 5.08 10.02 -6.64
C LEU A 4 5.82 11.32 -6.93
N LYS A 5 5.50 12.35 -6.16
CA LYS A 5 6.09 13.69 -6.23
C LYS A 5 6.85 14.00 -4.95
N SER A 6 7.79 14.94 -5.07
CA SER A 6 8.43 15.52 -3.88
C SER A 6 7.36 16.14 -2.96
N GLY A 7 7.44 15.82 -1.67
CA GLY A 7 6.49 16.28 -0.67
C GLY A 7 5.26 15.39 -0.45
N ASP A 8 5.05 14.34 -1.29
CA ASP A 8 3.94 13.39 -1.06
C ASP A 8 4.10 12.69 0.28
N VAL A 9 2.98 12.42 0.93
CA VAL A 9 2.87 11.55 2.10
C VAL A 9 2.30 10.21 1.64
N VAL A 10 3.06 9.14 1.84
CA VAL A 10 2.72 7.80 1.34
C VAL A 10 2.69 6.80 2.49
N ALA A 11 1.74 5.87 2.47
CA ALA A 11 1.76 4.71 3.36
C ALA A 11 2.15 3.45 2.59
N ASP A 12 3.03 2.66 3.20
CA ASP A 12 3.43 1.30 2.79
C ASP A 12 2.81 0.33 3.80
N VAL A 13 1.72 -0.34 3.42
CA VAL A 13 0.96 -1.22 4.32
C VAL A 13 1.38 -2.67 4.09
N GLY A 14 1.82 -3.35 5.15
CA GLY A 14 2.52 -4.62 5.07
C GLY A 14 3.95 -4.40 4.56
N ALA A 15 4.64 -3.38 5.10
CA ALA A 15 5.92 -2.91 4.60
C ALA A 15 7.06 -3.95 4.73
N GLY A 16 6.91 -4.96 5.60
CA GLY A 16 7.92 -5.96 5.87
C GLY A 16 9.26 -5.31 6.24
N SER A 17 10.34 -5.72 5.59
CA SER A 17 11.68 -5.16 5.81
C SER A 17 11.92 -3.80 5.12
N GLY A 18 10.91 -3.18 4.52
CA GLY A 18 10.98 -1.84 3.93
C GLY A 18 11.52 -1.76 2.51
N TYR A 19 11.35 -2.82 1.72
CA TYR A 19 11.83 -2.86 0.32
C TYR A 19 11.26 -1.72 -0.54
N PHE A 20 9.98 -1.42 -0.41
CA PHE A 20 9.34 -0.32 -1.12
C PHE A 20 9.46 1.01 -0.35
N SER A 21 9.41 0.97 0.98
CA SER A 21 9.47 2.16 1.84
C SER A 21 10.67 3.06 1.52
N TRP A 22 11.91 2.51 1.44
CA TRP A 22 13.08 3.35 1.17
C TRP A 22 13.09 3.92 -0.26
N ARG A 23 12.56 3.17 -1.24
CA ARG A 23 12.46 3.63 -2.63
C ARG A 23 11.47 4.76 -2.77
N MET A 24 10.34 4.67 -2.07
CA MET A 24 9.36 5.74 -2.02
C MET A 24 9.91 6.95 -1.26
N ALA A 25 10.63 6.74 -0.15
CA ALA A 25 11.29 7.83 0.60
C ALA A 25 12.23 8.65 -0.29
N GLN A 26 13.04 7.99 -1.14
CA GLN A 26 13.89 8.70 -2.11
C GLN A 26 13.09 9.50 -3.13
N LYS A 27 11.88 9.08 -3.50
CA LYS A 27 11.03 9.77 -4.48
C LYS A 27 10.31 10.97 -3.87
N VAL A 28 9.78 10.82 -2.66
CA VAL A 28 9.08 11.93 -1.99
C VAL A 28 10.02 12.98 -1.42
N GLY A 29 11.29 12.61 -1.24
CA GLY A 29 12.35 13.55 -0.80
C GLY A 29 12.17 14.05 0.64
N PRO A 30 12.99 15.01 1.07
CA PRO A 30 13.08 15.44 2.48
C PRO A 30 11.83 16.18 3.00
N THR A 31 10.96 16.63 2.11
CA THR A 31 9.70 17.30 2.46
C THR A 31 8.49 16.35 2.45
N GLY A 32 8.68 15.12 1.97
CA GLY A 32 7.67 14.07 1.99
C GLY A 32 7.77 13.20 3.23
N LYS A 33 6.89 12.19 3.31
CA LYS A 33 6.85 11.25 4.43
C LYS A 33 6.39 9.87 3.97
N ILE A 34 6.94 8.84 4.59
CA ILE A 34 6.48 7.46 4.43
C ILE A 34 6.00 6.94 5.80
N PHE A 35 4.74 6.55 5.89
CA PHE A 35 4.24 5.72 6.97
C PHE A 35 4.43 4.25 6.57
N ALA A 36 5.33 3.55 7.23
CA ALA A 36 5.58 2.14 6.98
C ALA A 36 4.90 1.31 8.07
N THR A 37 3.82 0.60 7.70
CA THR A 37 3.03 -0.15 8.69
C THR A 37 3.21 -1.65 8.52
N ASP A 38 3.34 -2.34 9.64
CA ASP A 38 3.34 -3.80 9.71
C ASP A 38 2.68 -4.26 11.00
N ILE A 39 2.20 -5.49 11.06
CA ILE A 39 1.62 -6.09 12.28
C ILE A 39 2.68 -6.79 13.13
N GLN A 40 3.89 -6.96 12.60
CA GLN A 40 5.01 -7.63 13.25
C GLN A 40 6.04 -6.60 13.69
N PRO A 41 6.26 -6.39 14.99
CA PRO A 41 7.22 -5.40 15.48
C PRO A 41 8.66 -5.69 15.02
N GLU A 42 9.03 -6.97 14.88
CA GLU A 42 10.34 -7.38 14.40
C GLU A 42 10.61 -6.93 12.96
N MET A 43 9.59 -6.90 12.12
CA MET A 43 9.70 -6.38 10.76
C MET A 43 9.96 -4.87 10.76
N LEU A 44 9.31 -4.12 11.65
CA LEU A 44 9.55 -2.68 11.79
C LEU A 44 10.97 -2.37 12.29
N GLU A 45 11.53 -3.19 13.17
CA GLU A 45 12.92 -3.06 13.61
C GLU A 45 13.90 -3.27 12.45
N LEU A 46 13.69 -4.33 11.66
CA LEU A 46 14.48 -4.62 10.44
C LEU A 46 14.33 -3.49 9.41
N LEU A 47 13.10 -3.01 9.20
CA LEU A 47 12.81 -1.89 8.33
C LEU A 47 13.62 -0.67 8.73
N MET A 48 13.56 -0.24 10.00
CA MET A 48 14.29 0.94 10.46
C MET A 48 15.80 0.77 10.40
N ALA A 49 16.33 -0.45 10.59
CA ALA A 49 17.75 -0.74 10.37
C ALA A 49 18.13 -0.54 8.87
N GLN A 50 17.25 -0.93 7.93
CA GLN A 50 17.45 -0.66 6.51
C GLN A 50 17.34 0.82 6.16
N MET A 51 16.40 1.56 6.77
CA MET A 51 16.25 3.00 6.53
C MET A 51 17.50 3.77 6.96
N ARG A 52 18.07 3.47 8.12
CA ARG A 52 19.34 4.04 8.59
C ARG A 52 20.50 3.77 7.62
N LYS A 53 20.66 2.53 7.13
CA LYS A 53 21.70 2.18 6.15
C LYS A 53 21.57 2.95 4.83
N ARG A 54 20.39 3.49 4.53
CA ARG A 54 20.09 4.23 3.30
C ARG A 54 19.94 5.74 3.51
N ASN A 55 20.14 6.21 4.75
CA ASN A 55 20.03 7.62 5.15
C ASN A 55 18.64 8.23 4.80
N VAL A 56 17.57 7.47 5.02
CA VAL A 56 16.18 7.90 4.83
C VAL A 56 15.30 7.70 6.07
N GLU A 57 15.89 7.38 7.22
CA GLU A 57 15.18 7.15 8.47
C GLU A 57 14.39 8.36 8.96
N ASN A 58 14.81 9.57 8.59
CA ASN A 58 14.10 10.81 8.95
C ASN A 58 12.82 11.04 8.13
N ILE A 59 12.65 10.30 7.02
CA ILE A 59 11.50 10.41 6.11
C ILE A 59 10.49 9.30 6.40
N VAL A 60 10.95 8.19 7.00
CA VAL A 60 10.14 6.98 7.24
C VAL A 60 9.74 6.88 8.71
N GLU A 61 8.45 6.81 8.96
CA GLU A 61 7.87 6.57 10.28
C GLU A 61 7.29 5.16 10.35
N PRO A 62 7.83 4.28 11.21
CA PRO A 62 7.28 2.94 11.42
C PRO A 62 6.03 3.02 12.28
N ILE A 63 4.99 2.26 11.92
CA ILE A 63 3.73 2.18 12.67
C ILE A 63 3.38 0.71 12.91
N LEU A 64 3.22 0.32 14.15
CA LEU A 64 2.69 -1.00 14.51
C LEU A 64 1.16 -0.99 14.33
N GLY A 65 0.72 -1.63 13.24
CA GLY A 65 -0.68 -1.82 12.93
C GLY A 65 -1.30 -3.02 13.66
N THR A 66 -2.53 -3.30 13.32
CA THR A 66 -3.25 -4.51 13.72
C THR A 66 -3.79 -5.22 12.47
N VAL A 67 -4.35 -6.41 12.63
CA VAL A 67 -4.98 -7.16 11.50
C VAL A 67 -6.19 -6.45 10.89
N GLN A 68 -6.73 -5.41 11.53
CA GLN A 68 -7.92 -4.66 11.07
C GLN A 68 -7.65 -3.17 10.81
N ASP A 69 -6.50 -2.63 11.25
CA ASP A 69 -6.24 -1.19 11.21
C ASP A 69 -4.74 -0.91 11.08
N PRO A 70 -4.27 -0.25 10.01
CA PRO A 70 -2.87 0.11 9.83
C PRO A 70 -2.44 1.29 10.71
N LYS A 71 -3.36 1.86 11.50
CA LYS A 71 -3.13 2.99 12.43
C LYS A 71 -2.61 4.26 11.77
N LEU A 72 -2.96 4.48 10.51
CA LEU A 72 -2.60 5.71 9.81
C LEU A 72 -3.33 6.93 10.41
N PRO A 73 -2.66 8.09 10.51
CA PRO A 73 -3.35 9.33 10.86
C PRO A 73 -4.45 9.65 9.82
N ALA A 74 -5.59 10.13 10.28
CA ALA A 74 -6.72 10.44 9.40
C ALA A 74 -6.36 11.54 8.39
N ASN A 75 -6.83 11.39 7.14
CA ASN A 75 -6.65 12.35 6.05
C ASN A 75 -5.19 12.82 5.87
N SER A 76 -4.23 11.94 6.04
CA SER A 76 -2.80 12.27 6.04
C SER A 76 -2.07 11.84 4.78
N THR A 77 -2.54 10.81 4.07
CA THR A 77 -1.80 10.18 2.98
C THR A 77 -2.35 10.54 1.60
N ASP A 78 -1.45 10.83 0.67
CA ASP A 78 -1.75 11.07 -0.75
C ASP A 78 -1.88 9.75 -1.52
N LEU A 79 -1.17 8.71 -1.04
CA LEU A 79 -1.19 7.37 -1.60
C LEU A 79 -0.97 6.32 -0.51
N ILE A 80 -1.70 5.22 -0.58
CA ILE A 80 -1.47 3.99 0.19
C ILE A 80 -1.12 2.88 -0.79
N LEU A 81 -0.02 2.16 -0.53
CA LEU A 81 0.48 1.06 -1.32
C LEU A 81 0.41 -0.25 -0.52
N LEU A 82 -0.11 -1.31 -1.17
CA LEU A 82 0.04 -2.69 -0.73
C LEU A 82 0.67 -3.48 -1.88
N VAL A 83 1.73 -4.24 -1.60
CA VAL A 83 2.39 -5.10 -2.61
C VAL A 83 2.42 -6.52 -2.11
N ASP A 84 1.66 -7.38 -2.75
CA ASP A 84 1.50 -8.80 -2.39
C ASP A 84 1.05 -9.00 -0.93
N VAL A 85 0.15 -8.14 -0.45
CA VAL A 85 -0.33 -8.11 0.94
C VAL A 85 -1.85 -8.23 1.03
N TYR A 86 -2.60 -7.63 0.10
CA TYR A 86 -4.05 -7.55 0.22
C TYR A 86 -4.70 -8.93 0.29
N HIS A 87 -4.21 -9.90 -0.48
CA HIS A 87 -4.70 -11.29 -0.45
C HIS A 87 -4.43 -12.03 0.88
N GLU A 88 -3.55 -11.51 1.74
CA GLU A 88 -3.23 -12.09 3.05
C GLU A 88 -4.03 -11.49 4.21
N LEU A 89 -4.89 -10.49 3.94
CA LEU A 89 -5.65 -9.83 4.99
C LEU A 89 -6.77 -10.73 5.53
N ASP A 90 -6.75 -11.01 6.83
CA ASP A 90 -7.83 -11.73 7.53
C ASP A 90 -9.14 -10.93 7.58
N PHE A 91 -9.03 -9.59 7.64
CA PHE A 91 -10.14 -8.65 7.76
C PHE A 91 -10.06 -7.57 6.66
N PRO A 92 -10.22 -7.96 5.37
CA PRO A 92 -9.99 -7.02 4.25
C PRO A 92 -10.96 -5.84 4.24
N PHE A 93 -12.21 -6.03 4.67
CA PHE A 93 -13.19 -4.96 4.74
C PHE A 93 -12.83 -3.90 5.79
N GLU A 94 -12.50 -4.32 7.02
CA GLU A 94 -12.13 -3.43 8.12
C GLU A 94 -10.82 -2.70 7.81
N MET A 95 -9.83 -3.42 7.32
CA MET A 95 -8.53 -2.87 6.94
C MET A 95 -8.68 -1.82 5.83
N THR A 96 -9.44 -2.12 4.77
CA THR A 96 -9.69 -1.17 3.68
C THR A 96 -10.41 0.08 4.18
N ARG A 97 -11.42 -0.09 5.04
CA ARG A 97 -12.12 1.04 5.66
C ARG A 97 -11.19 1.91 6.51
N ALA A 98 -10.27 1.31 7.26
CA ALA A 98 -9.28 2.04 8.05
C ALA A 98 -8.25 2.76 7.16
N MET A 99 -7.78 2.13 6.09
CA MET A 99 -6.92 2.76 5.09
C MET A 99 -7.57 4.00 4.45
N ILE A 100 -8.85 3.90 4.07
CA ILE A 100 -9.60 5.03 3.47
C ILE A 100 -9.69 6.22 4.42
N LYS A 101 -9.81 6.00 5.74
CA LYS A 101 -9.74 7.10 6.73
C LYS A 101 -8.37 7.79 6.72
N GLY A 102 -7.29 7.05 6.47
CA GLY A 102 -5.94 7.58 6.33
C GLY A 102 -5.73 8.40 5.06
N LEU A 103 -6.47 8.09 3.97
CA LEU A 103 -6.37 8.81 2.70
C LEU A 103 -6.96 10.21 2.79
N LYS A 104 -6.25 11.19 2.23
CA LYS A 104 -6.80 12.51 1.90
C LYS A 104 -7.94 12.38 0.87
N PRO A 105 -8.88 13.35 0.80
CA PRO A 105 -9.81 13.45 -0.32
C PRO A 105 -9.05 13.43 -1.66
N GLY A 106 -9.49 12.58 -2.60
CA GLY A 106 -8.79 12.35 -3.87
C GLY A 106 -7.52 11.50 -3.81
N GLY A 107 -7.10 11.07 -2.62
CA GLY A 107 -5.96 10.18 -2.42
C GLY A 107 -6.16 8.81 -3.08
N ARG A 108 -5.06 8.10 -3.29
CA ARG A 108 -5.03 6.85 -4.07
C ARG A 108 -4.73 5.64 -3.19
N LEU A 109 -5.54 4.59 -3.33
CA LEU A 109 -5.21 3.24 -2.85
C LEU A 109 -4.67 2.43 -4.02
N VAL A 110 -3.49 1.86 -3.87
CA VAL A 110 -2.80 1.09 -4.91
C VAL A 110 -2.55 -0.33 -4.42
N LEU A 111 -3.09 -1.29 -5.13
CA LEU A 111 -2.89 -2.72 -4.88
C LEU A 111 -2.04 -3.32 -5.99
N VAL A 112 -0.96 -3.98 -5.61
CA VAL A 112 -0.11 -4.76 -6.51
C VAL A 112 -0.24 -6.21 -6.11
N GLU A 113 -0.79 -7.04 -7.01
CA GLU A 113 -1.12 -8.43 -6.72
C GLU A 113 -0.72 -9.35 -7.88
N TYR A 114 -0.31 -10.59 -7.57
CA TYR A 114 -0.07 -11.60 -8.59
C TYR A 114 -1.34 -11.95 -9.35
N ARG A 115 -1.21 -12.07 -10.69
CA ARG A 115 -2.35 -12.29 -11.60
C ARG A 115 -3.01 -13.63 -11.35
N GLY A 116 -4.23 -13.60 -10.81
CA GLY A 116 -5.06 -14.79 -10.62
C GLY A 116 -5.60 -15.38 -11.93
N GLU A 117 -5.69 -14.55 -12.97
CA GLU A 117 -6.14 -14.92 -14.32
C GLU A 117 -5.09 -15.75 -15.09
N ASP A 118 -3.80 -15.61 -14.74
CA ASP A 118 -2.71 -16.24 -15.48
C ASP A 118 -2.25 -17.54 -14.77
N PRO A 119 -2.52 -18.72 -15.35
CA PRO A 119 -2.06 -19.99 -14.81
C PRO A 119 -0.53 -20.14 -14.89
N ALA A 120 0.16 -19.42 -15.77
CA ALA A 120 1.61 -19.51 -15.96
C ALA A 120 2.39 -18.76 -14.86
N VAL A 121 1.76 -17.89 -14.07
CA VAL A 121 2.42 -17.26 -12.93
C VAL A 121 2.71 -18.30 -11.85
N PRO A 122 4.00 -18.57 -11.51
CA PRO A 122 4.42 -19.70 -10.68
C PRO A 122 4.25 -19.43 -9.17
N ILE A 123 3.09 -18.93 -8.80
CA ILE A 123 2.71 -18.60 -7.41
C ILE A 123 1.53 -19.46 -7.01
N LYS A 124 1.45 -19.86 -5.73
CA LYS A 124 0.32 -20.62 -5.19
C LYS A 124 -0.99 -19.86 -5.41
N LYS A 125 -2.06 -20.58 -5.73
CA LYS A 125 -3.37 -19.98 -6.05
C LYS A 125 -3.88 -19.04 -4.93
N LEU A 126 -3.61 -19.37 -3.67
CA LEU A 126 -3.99 -18.55 -2.51
C LEU A 126 -3.28 -17.19 -2.45
N HIS A 127 -2.14 -17.03 -3.13
CA HIS A 127 -1.38 -15.77 -3.19
C HIS A 127 -1.60 -15.01 -4.51
N LYS A 128 -2.69 -15.31 -5.20
CA LYS A 128 -3.08 -14.64 -6.45
C LYS A 128 -4.47 -14.05 -6.31
N MET A 129 -4.68 -12.89 -6.90
CA MET A 129 -6.01 -12.29 -7.01
C MET A 129 -6.35 -11.94 -8.45
N THR A 130 -7.60 -12.16 -8.83
CA THR A 130 -8.09 -11.67 -10.11
C THR A 130 -8.47 -10.19 -10.01
N THR A 131 -8.28 -9.47 -11.10
CA THR A 131 -8.75 -8.08 -11.22
C THR A 131 -10.24 -7.95 -10.88
N ALA A 132 -11.04 -8.93 -11.33
CA ALA A 132 -12.48 -8.94 -11.08
C ALA A 132 -12.79 -9.07 -9.57
N GLN A 133 -12.06 -9.93 -8.85
CA GLN A 133 -12.23 -10.09 -7.41
C GLN A 133 -11.86 -8.80 -6.67
N VAL A 134 -10.68 -8.23 -6.93
CA VAL A 134 -10.23 -6.98 -6.29
C VAL A 134 -11.24 -5.85 -6.53
N LYS A 135 -11.70 -5.66 -7.76
CA LYS A 135 -12.72 -4.65 -8.09
C LYS A 135 -14.03 -4.85 -7.35
N LYS A 136 -14.49 -6.11 -7.22
CA LYS A 136 -15.71 -6.45 -6.48
C LYS A 136 -15.58 -6.12 -5.00
N GLU A 137 -14.44 -6.44 -4.38
CA GLU A 137 -14.19 -6.15 -2.97
C GLU A 137 -14.04 -4.65 -2.71
N MET A 138 -13.36 -3.91 -3.61
CA MET A 138 -13.24 -2.46 -3.47
C MET A 138 -14.57 -1.71 -3.71
N ALA A 139 -15.50 -2.27 -4.49
CA ALA A 139 -16.76 -1.61 -4.84
C ALA A 139 -17.73 -1.39 -3.66
N VAL A 140 -17.51 -2.06 -2.52
CA VAL A 140 -18.31 -1.86 -1.29
C VAL A 140 -17.81 -0.69 -0.44
N HIS A 141 -16.74 -0.06 -0.87
CA HIS A 141 -16.10 1.08 -0.20
C HIS A 141 -16.30 2.38 -1.00
N PRO A 142 -16.15 3.56 -0.38
CA PRO A 142 -16.21 4.86 -1.07
C PRO A 142 -14.94 5.11 -1.91
N LEU A 143 -14.68 4.19 -2.81
CA LEU A 143 -13.54 4.20 -3.74
C LEU A 143 -14.04 4.08 -5.17
N THR A 144 -13.45 4.86 -6.07
CA THR A 144 -13.68 4.73 -7.51
C THR A 144 -12.48 4.08 -8.16
N PHE A 145 -12.68 3.04 -8.98
CA PHE A 145 -11.63 2.46 -9.80
C PHE A 145 -11.11 3.51 -10.78
N ASP A 146 -9.80 3.81 -10.72
CA ASP A 146 -9.15 4.78 -11.61
C ASP A 146 -8.57 4.07 -12.84
N ARG A 147 -7.61 3.18 -12.64
CA ARG A 147 -6.97 2.45 -13.73
C ARG A 147 -6.24 1.20 -13.27
N GLN A 148 -5.91 0.36 -14.26
CA GLN A 148 -5.00 -0.78 -14.13
C GLN A 148 -3.74 -0.52 -14.96
N ILE A 149 -2.60 -0.96 -14.44
CA ILE A 149 -1.30 -0.87 -15.12
C ILE A 149 -0.69 -2.27 -15.15
N ASP A 150 -0.39 -2.77 -16.35
CA ASP A 150 0.08 -4.14 -16.59
C ASP A 150 1.55 -4.20 -17.05
N VAL A 151 2.39 -3.30 -16.51
CA VAL A 151 3.83 -3.23 -16.85
C VAL A 151 4.68 -4.29 -16.15
N LEU A 152 4.14 -4.93 -15.11
CA LEU A 152 4.84 -5.99 -14.39
C LEU A 152 4.54 -7.34 -15.05
N PRO A 153 5.54 -8.25 -15.15
CA PRO A 153 5.36 -9.50 -15.89
C PRO A 153 4.37 -10.47 -15.24
N GLN A 154 4.25 -10.47 -13.91
CA GLN A 154 3.46 -11.44 -13.16
C GLN A 154 2.37 -10.82 -12.29
N GLN A 155 2.40 -9.51 -12.10
CA GLN A 155 1.49 -8.77 -11.25
C GLN A 155 0.70 -7.75 -12.06
N HIS A 156 -0.43 -7.33 -11.53
CA HIS A 156 -1.16 -6.14 -11.97
C HIS A 156 -1.14 -5.08 -10.87
N ILE A 157 -1.18 -3.82 -11.28
CA ILE A 157 -1.28 -2.68 -10.39
C ILE A 157 -2.69 -2.11 -10.57
N LEU A 158 -3.49 -2.13 -9.52
CA LEU A 158 -4.85 -1.61 -9.50
C LEU A 158 -4.90 -0.34 -8.67
N ILE A 159 -5.39 0.74 -9.24
CA ILE A 159 -5.45 2.06 -8.61
C ILE A 159 -6.90 2.45 -8.41
N PHE A 160 -7.22 2.82 -7.17
CA PHE A 160 -8.51 3.35 -6.74
C PHE A 160 -8.33 4.74 -6.14
N ARG A 161 -9.37 5.58 -6.22
CA ARG A 161 -9.37 6.93 -5.64
C ARG A 161 -10.46 7.07 -4.59
N LYS A 162 -10.12 7.70 -3.47
CA LYS A 162 -11.10 8.20 -2.52
C LYS A 162 -11.85 9.39 -3.13
N SER A 163 -13.17 9.43 -2.95
CA SER A 163 -13.99 10.57 -3.38
C SER A 163 -13.49 11.89 -2.77
N ALA A 164 -13.52 12.96 -3.56
CA ALA A 164 -13.05 14.28 -3.09
C ALA A 164 -13.99 14.92 -2.05
N ASN A 165 -15.22 14.42 -1.93
CA ASN A 165 -16.28 14.98 -1.08
C ASN A 165 -16.49 14.21 0.24
N GLU A 166 -15.56 13.31 0.61
CA GLU A 166 -15.63 12.55 1.87
C GLU A 166 -14.39 12.75 2.76
#